data_33838ec33bfb3e004c852b4dd5e8de21
#
_entry.id   33838ec33bfb3e004c852b4dd5e8de21
#
_cell.length_a   1.000
_cell.length_b   1.000
_cell.length_c   1.000
_cell.angle_alpha   90.00
_cell.angle_beta   90.00
_cell.angle_gamma   90.00
#
_symmetry.space_group_name_H-M   'P 1'
#
loop_
_entity.id
_entity.type
_entity.pdbx_description
1 polymer ?
#
loop_
_entity_poly.entity_id
_entity_poly.type
_entity_poly.pdbx_seq_one_letter_code
_entity_poly.pdbx_strand_id
1 'polypeptide(L)'
;VLFGMLGVLGYFSWRGLAIDAYPDIADVTVQVVTQVPGLAAEEIEQQISIPIERAMNGLPGLNVMRSKNTFGLSTVVLVFHDGVDDYWARQRVQERLADVELPYHAVPGLNPLTSPTGEIFRYVLESKTHDLRELTDLHKWVVIPRLKQVTGVADVSNYGGITTQYQIEIDPRKMEQYGISLADISEKVEKNNINAGGSIVSRGDLGYVIRGIGLIKGLEDLGNIVVKTVDGVPVYLNDIGKLKYGNLERKGVLGFTDEQRDYSDGVEGIVQMLRGQNPSEVLKDVHKAVDELNGDVLPE
;
A
#
# COMPACT_ATOMS: atom_id res chain seq x y z
N VAL A 1 -2.72 25.01 51.11
CA VAL A 1 -1.68 24.81 50.09
C VAL A 1 -1.78 23.39 49.54
N LEU A 2 -1.80 22.31 50.34
CA LEU A 2 -1.81 20.92 49.90
C LEU A 2 -3.03 20.58 49.01
N PHE A 3 -4.25 20.99 49.44
CA PHE A 3 -5.47 20.78 48.66
C PHE A 3 -5.50 21.57 47.34
N GLY A 4 -4.89 22.76 47.30
CA GLY A 4 -4.72 23.52 46.06
C GLY A 4 -3.79 22.82 45.06
N MET A 5 -2.68 22.25 45.55
CA MET A 5 -1.77 21.44 44.73
C MET A 5 -2.44 20.17 44.20
N LEU A 6 -3.20 19.47 45.02
CA LEU A 6 -3.97 18.29 44.60
C LEU A 6 -5.01 18.65 43.54
N GLY A 7 -5.70 19.79 43.68
CA GLY A 7 -6.65 20.28 42.68
C GLY A 7 -6.00 20.60 41.34
N VAL A 8 -4.83 21.25 41.36
CA VAL A 8 -4.06 21.55 40.13
C VAL A 8 -3.54 20.26 39.49
N LEU A 9 -2.97 19.35 40.25
CA LEU A 9 -2.53 18.05 39.76
C LEU A 9 -3.70 17.24 39.17
N GLY A 10 -4.84 17.20 39.87
CA GLY A 10 -6.05 16.54 39.40
C GLY A 10 -6.57 17.12 38.06
N TYR A 11 -6.53 18.45 37.92
CA TYR A 11 -6.93 19.10 36.67
C TYR A 11 -6.01 18.74 35.49
N PHE A 12 -4.69 18.75 35.71
CA PHE A 12 -3.75 18.33 34.66
C PHE A 12 -3.86 16.85 34.31
N SER A 13 -4.02 15.99 35.35
CA SER A 13 -4.24 14.55 35.11
C SER A 13 -5.53 14.28 34.34
N TRP A 14 -6.61 15.00 34.69
CA TRP A 14 -7.88 14.89 33.95
C TRP A 14 -7.79 15.34 32.51
N ARG A 15 -7.06 16.43 32.24
CA ARG A 15 -6.83 16.89 30.87
C ARG A 15 -5.96 15.94 30.01
N GLY A 16 -5.06 15.20 30.64
CA GLY A 16 -4.22 14.21 29.98
C GLY A 16 -4.85 12.82 29.85
N LEU A 17 -6.11 12.65 30.35
CA LEU A 17 -6.78 11.36 30.26
C LEU A 17 -7.17 11.06 28.81
N ALA A 18 -6.71 9.93 28.30
CA ALA A 18 -7.18 9.43 27.01
C ALA A 18 -8.65 9.03 27.13
N ILE A 19 -9.49 9.57 26.27
CA ILE A 19 -10.93 9.27 26.24
C ILE A 19 -11.17 8.36 25.06
N ASP A 20 -11.29 7.06 25.32
CA ASP A 20 -11.74 6.09 24.34
C ASP A 20 -13.27 5.98 24.39
N ALA A 21 -13.90 5.95 23.21
CA ALA A 21 -15.35 5.76 23.10
C ALA A 21 -15.79 4.38 23.66
N TYR A 22 -14.93 3.37 23.45
CA TYR A 22 -15.05 2.03 24.01
C TYR A 22 -13.68 1.53 24.46
N PRO A 23 -13.58 0.82 25.59
CA PRO A 23 -12.31 0.20 25.97
C PRO A 23 -11.89 -0.84 24.92
N ASP A 24 -10.63 -0.80 24.54
CA ASP A 24 -10.06 -1.80 23.64
C ASP A 24 -9.83 -3.11 24.41
N ILE A 25 -10.77 -4.03 24.26
CA ILE A 25 -10.73 -5.38 24.84
C ILE A 25 -10.20 -6.41 23.85
N ALA A 26 -9.68 -5.98 22.71
CA ALA A 26 -9.17 -6.90 21.69
C ALA A 26 -7.87 -7.55 22.17
N ASP A 27 -7.76 -8.85 21.94
CA ASP A 27 -6.53 -9.60 22.16
C ASP A 27 -5.37 -9.01 21.36
N VAL A 28 -4.16 -9.22 21.83
CA VAL A 28 -2.95 -8.88 21.08
C VAL A 28 -2.90 -9.71 19.80
N THR A 29 -3.10 -9.06 18.67
CA THR A 29 -3.25 -9.73 17.38
C THR A 29 -2.28 -9.16 16.34
N VAL A 30 -1.55 -10.06 15.70
CA VAL A 30 -0.69 -9.73 14.55
C VAL A 30 -1.24 -10.40 13.31
N GLN A 31 -1.47 -9.61 12.25
CA GLN A 31 -1.97 -10.12 10.98
C GLN A 31 -0.87 -10.03 9.94
N VAL A 32 -0.57 -11.17 9.29
CA VAL A 32 0.33 -11.26 8.15
C VAL A 32 -0.51 -11.34 6.89
N VAL A 33 -0.32 -10.40 5.99
CA VAL A 33 -1.05 -10.31 4.72
C VAL A 33 -0.08 -10.50 3.57
N THR A 34 -0.41 -11.40 2.64
CA THR A 34 0.40 -11.66 1.46
C THR A 34 -0.50 -11.65 0.22
N GLN A 35 -0.15 -10.84 -0.76
CA GLN A 35 -0.89 -10.73 -2.01
C GLN A 35 -0.13 -11.43 -3.13
N VAL A 36 -0.79 -12.34 -3.84
CA VAL A 36 -0.26 -13.01 -5.05
C VAL A 36 -1.39 -13.08 -6.08
N PRO A 37 -1.58 -12.02 -6.87
CA PRO A 37 -2.67 -11.97 -7.85
C PRO A 37 -2.64 -13.14 -8.83
N GLY A 38 -3.81 -13.70 -9.13
CA GLY A 38 -3.96 -14.77 -10.11
C GLY A 38 -4.01 -16.19 -9.54
N LEU A 39 -3.65 -16.39 -8.27
CA LEU A 39 -3.72 -17.71 -7.64
C LEU A 39 -5.10 -17.98 -7.02
N ALA A 40 -5.60 -19.20 -7.19
CA ALA A 40 -6.82 -19.65 -6.53
C ALA A 40 -6.60 -19.80 -5.00
N ALA A 41 -7.69 -19.81 -4.23
CA ALA A 41 -7.62 -19.86 -2.77
C ALA A 41 -6.86 -21.09 -2.24
N GLU A 42 -7.02 -22.24 -2.89
CA GLU A 42 -6.32 -23.48 -2.54
C GLU A 42 -4.80 -23.39 -2.79
N GLU A 43 -4.41 -22.76 -3.91
CA GLU A 43 -2.99 -22.54 -4.23
C GLU A 43 -2.36 -21.53 -3.27
N ILE A 44 -3.10 -20.50 -2.89
CA ILE A 44 -2.69 -19.53 -1.86
C ILE A 44 -2.48 -20.24 -0.52
N GLU A 45 -3.38 -21.15 -0.13
CA GLU A 45 -3.22 -21.93 1.10
C GLU A 45 -1.94 -22.77 1.06
N GLN A 46 -1.79 -23.57 0.03
CA GLN A 46 -0.68 -24.53 -0.06
C GLN A 46 0.69 -23.87 -0.21
N GLN A 47 0.79 -22.81 -1.02
CA GLN A 47 2.07 -22.22 -1.42
C GLN A 47 2.45 -20.99 -0.60
N ILE A 48 1.50 -20.32 0.04
CA ILE A 48 1.75 -19.08 0.79
C ILE A 48 1.43 -19.25 2.27
N SER A 49 0.20 -19.66 2.62
CA SER A 49 -0.24 -19.68 4.02
C SER A 49 0.45 -20.77 4.82
N ILE A 50 0.51 -21.99 4.32
CA ILE A 50 1.14 -23.13 5.02
C ILE A 50 2.64 -22.87 5.31
N PRO A 51 3.47 -22.36 4.38
CA PRO A 51 4.84 -21.97 4.70
C PRO A 51 4.93 -20.91 5.82
N ILE A 52 4.08 -19.90 5.80
CA ILE A 52 4.02 -18.87 6.86
C ILE A 52 3.60 -19.50 8.19
N GLU A 53 2.54 -20.30 8.23
CA GLU A 53 2.06 -20.98 9.42
C GLU A 53 3.14 -21.89 10.03
N ARG A 54 3.87 -22.60 9.21
CA ARG A 54 4.99 -23.46 9.66
C ARG A 54 6.09 -22.65 10.33
N ALA A 55 6.43 -21.48 9.78
CA ALA A 55 7.41 -20.59 10.37
C ALA A 55 6.94 -19.98 11.70
N MET A 56 5.63 -19.76 11.83
CA MET A 56 5.03 -19.20 13.06
C MET A 56 4.82 -20.23 14.16
N ASN A 57 4.92 -21.52 13.85
CA ASN A 57 4.78 -22.56 14.88
C ASN A 57 5.84 -22.42 15.98
N GLY A 58 5.41 -22.54 17.23
CA GLY A 58 6.27 -22.43 18.39
C GLY A 58 6.71 -21.01 18.74
N LEU A 59 6.03 -19.98 18.22
CA LEU A 59 6.22 -18.60 18.69
C LEU A 59 5.84 -18.50 20.16
N PRO A 60 6.71 -17.94 21.02
CA PRO A 60 6.40 -17.73 22.44
C PRO A 60 5.18 -16.80 22.59
N GLY A 61 4.28 -17.15 23.49
CA GLY A 61 3.08 -16.38 23.78
C GLY A 61 1.96 -16.47 22.72
N LEU A 62 2.14 -17.22 21.65
CA LEU A 62 1.10 -17.49 20.67
C LEU A 62 0.02 -18.39 21.28
N ASN A 63 -1.24 -17.93 21.23
CA ASN A 63 -2.40 -18.67 21.70
C ASN A 63 -3.13 -19.37 20.57
N VAL A 64 -3.47 -18.63 19.51
CA VAL A 64 -4.23 -19.15 18.36
C VAL A 64 -3.63 -18.61 17.07
N MET A 65 -3.55 -19.47 16.08
CA MET A 65 -3.21 -19.11 14.70
C MET A 65 -4.33 -19.57 13.77
N ARG A 66 -4.74 -18.67 12.86
CA ARG A 66 -5.77 -18.96 11.86
C ARG A 66 -5.37 -18.32 10.55
N SER A 67 -5.65 -18.98 9.44
CA SER A 67 -5.51 -18.41 8.11
C SER A 67 -6.85 -18.28 7.39
N LYS A 68 -6.93 -17.28 6.55
CA LYS A 68 -8.04 -17.09 5.62
C LYS A 68 -7.45 -16.85 4.23
N ASN A 69 -7.83 -17.71 3.30
CA ASN A 69 -7.36 -17.70 1.93
C ASN A 69 -8.49 -17.35 0.98
N THR A 70 -8.22 -16.41 0.10
CA THR A 70 -9.12 -16.00 -0.97
C THR A 70 -8.33 -15.89 -2.27
N PHE A 71 -9.02 -15.64 -3.38
CA PHE A 71 -8.35 -15.45 -4.66
C PHE A 71 -7.29 -14.33 -4.58
N GLY A 72 -6.04 -14.69 -4.77
CA GLY A 72 -4.90 -13.78 -4.77
C GLY A 72 -4.47 -13.21 -3.41
N LEU A 73 -5.06 -13.68 -2.28
CA LEU A 73 -4.79 -13.11 -0.97
C LEU A 73 -4.74 -14.16 0.14
N SER A 74 -3.64 -14.16 0.89
CA SER A 74 -3.48 -14.86 2.17
C SER A 74 -3.54 -13.88 3.33
N THR A 75 -4.27 -14.23 4.38
CA THR A 75 -4.26 -13.52 5.66
C THR A 75 -4.07 -14.51 6.78
N VAL A 76 -2.93 -14.45 7.46
CA VAL A 76 -2.63 -15.27 8.64
C VAL A 76 -2.76 -14.41 9.89
N VAL A 77 -3.67 -14.79 10.77
CA VAL A 77 -3.99 -14.08 12.01
C VAL A 77 -3.37 -14.84 13.19
N LEU A 78 -2.52 -14.17 13.93
CA LEU A 78 -1.81 -14.65 15.09
C LEU A 78 -2.36 -13.94 16.33
N VAL A 79 -3.01 -14.67 17.22
CA VAL A 79 -3.56 -14.15 18.47
C VAL A 79 -2.65 -14.60 19.61
N PHE A 80 -2.18 -13.64 20.41
CA PHE A 80 -1.28 -13.90 21.53
C PHE A 80 -2.06 -13.92 22.85
N HIS A 81 -1.45 -14.49 23.89
CA HIS A 81 -2.00 -14.48 25.23
C HIS A 81 -2.07 -13.05 25.80
N ASP A 82 -2.98 -12.84 26.73
CA ASP A 82 -3.10 -11.60 27.46
C ASP A 82 -1.79 -11.20 28.15
N GLY A 83 -1.50 -9.90 28.11
CA GLY A 83 -0.30 -9.33 28.72
C GLY A 83 0.97 -9.40 27.86
N VAL A 84 0.91 -9.97 26.65
CA VAL A 84 1.99 -9.86 25.68
C VAL A 84 1.98 -8.44 25.11
N ASP A 85 3.17 -7.84 24.99
CA ASP A 85 3.32 -6.52 24.37
C ASP A 85 3.13 -6.61 22.84
N ASP A 86 2.35 -5.69 22.27
CA ASP A 86 2.02 -5.65 20.85
C ASP A 86 3.27 -5.51 19.96
N TYR A 87 4.20 -4.62 20.33
CA TYR A 87 5.41 -4.40 19.56
C TYR A 87 6.36 -5.58 19.64
N TRP A 88 6.46 -6.20 20.80
CA TRP A 88 7.23 -7.43 20.98
C TRP A 88 6.67 -8.57 20.12
N ALA A 89 5.35 -8.78 20.13
CA ALA A 89 4.69 -9.80 19.31
C ALA A 89 4.97 -9.57 17.82
N ARG A 90 4.81 -8.34 17.33
CA ARG A 90 5.10 -7.96 15.95
C ARG A 90 6.56 -8.19 15.59
N GLN A 91 7.48 -7.84 16.45
CA GLN A 91 8.91 -8.06 16.23
C GLN A 91 9.22 -9.56 16.10
N ARG A 92 8.66 -10.40 16.98
CA ARG A 92 8.86 -11.86 16.90
C ARG A 92 8.30 -12.45 15.60
N VAL A 93 7.13 -11.99 15.17
CA VAL A 93 6.54 -12.39 13.88
C VAL A 93 7.43 -11.94 12.72
N GLN A 94 7.90 -10.69 12.73
CA GLN A 94 8.77 -10.15 11.68
C GLN A 94 10.09 -10.93 11.56
N GLU A 95 10.70 -11.30 12.69
CA GLU A 95 11.92 -12.12 12.71
C GLU A 95 11.70 -13.49 12.05
N ARG A 96 10.57 -14.14 12.34
CA ARG A 96 10.22 -15.43 11.73
C ARG A 96 9.90 -15.30 10.24
N LEU A 97 9.26 -14.19 9.83
CA LEU A 97 8.95 -13.94 8.42
C LEU A 97 10.19 -13.71 7.57
N ALA A 98 11.28 -13.18 8.15
CA ALA A 98 12.51 -12.91 7.42
C ALA A 98 13.17 -14.18 6.84
N ASP A 99 12.91 -15.34 7.45
CA ASP A 99 13.44 -16.62 7.00
C ASP A 99 12.49 -17.40 6.07
N VAL A 100 11.32 -16.82 5.75
CA VAL A 100 10.32 -17.48 4.89
C VAL A 100 10.55 -17.13 3.43
N GLU A 101 10.94 -18.10 2.65
CA GLU A 101 11.00 -18.00 1.20
C GLU A 101 9.65 -18.40 0.59
N LEU A 102 9.02 -17.46 -0.12
CA LEU A 102 7.75 -17.69 -0.80
C LEU A 102 7.94 -17.70 -2.32
N PRO A 103 7.17 -18.52 -3.05
CA PRO A 103 7.17 -18.52 -4.51
C PRO A 103 6.63 -17.17 -5.05
N TYR A 104 6.79 -16.96 -6.35
CA TYR A 104 6.29 -15.77 -7.07
C TYR A 104 6.84 -14.44 -6.56
N HIS A 105 7.99 -14.44 -5.85
CA HIS A 105 8.55 -13.26 -5.18
C HIS A 105 7.55 -12.58 -4.23
N ALA A 106 6.63 -13.36 -3.67
CA ALA A 106 5.62 -12.86 -2.74
C ALA A 106 6.29 -12.36 -1.46
N VAL A 107 5.92 -11.15 -1.06
CA VAL A 107 6.45 -10.50 0.15
C VAL A 107 5.35 -10.44 1.20
N PRO A 108 5.48 -11.17 2.32
CA PRO A 108 4.53 -11.06 3.42
C PRO A 108 4.69 -9.71 4.14
N GLY A 109 3.57 -9.04 4.39
CA GLY A 109 3.54 -7.77 5.13
C GLY A 109 2.73 -7.90 6.42
N LEU A 110 3.08 -7.11 7.44
CA LEU A 110 2.27 -7.00 8.65
C LEU A 110 1.23 -5.88 8.49
N ASN A 111 -0.02 -6.18 8.84
CA ASN A 111 -1.03 -5.12 8.95
C ASN A 111 -0.60 -4.08 10.01
N PRO A 112 -0.97 -2.80 9.85
CA PRO A 112 -0.74 -1.77 10.85
C PRO A 112 -1.27 -2.17 12.22
N LEU A 113 -0.64 -1.64 13.28
CA LEU A 113 -1.10 -1.84 14.66
C LEU A 113 -2.26 -0.89 14.95
N THR A 114 -3.45 -1.32 14.61
CA THR A 114 -4.69 -0.57 14.82
C THR A 114 -5.58 -1.28 15.82
N SER A 115 -6.42 -0.51 16.51
CA SER A 115 -7.54 -1.03 17.29
C SER A 115 -8.76 -1.24 16.39
N PRO A 116 -9.67 -2.16 16.68
CA PRO A 116 -10.97 -2.26 16.01
C PRO A 116 -11.78 -0.96 16.02
N THR A 117 -11.56 -0.12 17.04
CA THR A 117 -12.17 1.21 17.20
C THR A 117 -11.28 2.35 16.71
N GLY A 118 -10.17 2.04 16.04
CA GLY A 118 -9.13 3.00 15.66
C GLY A 118 -9.44 3.85 14.42
N GLU A 119 -10.60 3.68 13.77
CA GLU A 119 -11.03 4.58 12.71
C GLU A 119 -11.50 5.91 13.30
N ILE A 120 -10.65 6.94 13.25
CA ILE A 120 -10.91 8.22 13.93
C ILE A 120 -11.38 9.33 12.98
N PHE A 121 -11.08 9.24 11.71
CA PHE A 121 -11.44 10.26 10.74
C PHE A 121 -11.68 9.66 9.35
N ARG A 122 -12.78 10.07 8.73
CA ARG A 122 -13.15 9.72 7.35
C ARG A 122 -13.29 10.98 6.52
N TYR A 123 -12.81 10.93 5.29
CA TYR A 123 -12.90 12.05 4.36
C TYR A 123 -13.06 11.59 2.93
N VAL A 124 -13.64 12.43 2.10
CA VAL A 124 -13.78 12.22 0.66
C VAL A 124 -12.99 13.32 -0.06
N LEU A 125 -12.28 12.96 -1.11
CA LEU A 125 -11.62 13.93 -1.98
C LEU A 125 -12.60 14.40 -3.07
N GLU A 126 -12.66 15.72 -3.25
CA GLU A 126 -13.48 16.37 -4.23
C GLU A 126 -12.67 17.39 -5.01
N SER A 127 -12.91 17.52 -6.30
CA SER A 127 -12.39 18.60 -7.14
C SER A 127 -13.40 18.92 -8.25
N LYS A 128 -13.38 20.17 -8.70
CA LYS A 128 -14.16 20.62 -9.86
C LYS A 128 -13.39 20.48 -11.17
N THR A 129 -12.09 20.29 -11.09
CA THR A 129 -11.16 20.35 -12.23
C THR A 129 -10.48 19.01 -12.51
N HIS A 130 -10.32 18.16 -11.48
CA HIS A 130 -9.63 16.88 -11.57
C HIS A 130 -10.60 15.72 -11.75
N ASP A 131 -10.25 14.80 -12.61
CA ASP A 131 -11.00 13.55 -12.78
C ASP A 131 -10.74 12.56 -11.63
N LEU A 132 -11.51 11.47 -11.58
CA LEU A 132 -11.39 10.47 -10.53
C LEU A 132 -10.02 9.78 -10.48
N ARG A 133 -9.32 9.69 -11.61
CA ARG A 133 -7.99 9.11 -11.71
C ARG A 133 -6.94 10.02 -11.09
N GLU A 134 -7.00 11.29 -11.44
CA GLU A 134 -6.12 12.33 -10.88
C GLU A 134 -6.32 12.47 -9.38
N LEU A 135 -7.59 12.44 -8.92
CA LEU A 135 -7.91 12.43 -7.48
C LEU A 135 -7.34 11.20 -6.78
N THR A 136 -7.40 10.03 -7.42
CA THR A 136 -6.82 8.80 -6.85
C THR A 136 -5.29 8.90 -6.72
N ASP A 137 -4.63 9.46 -7.71
CA ASP A 137 -3.18 9.66 -7.69
C ASP A 137 -2.77 10.71 -6.64
N LEU A 138 -3.48 11.84 -6.55
CA LEU A 138 -3.29 12.84 -5.49
C LEU A 138 -3.51 12.24 -4.10
N HIS A 139 -4.55 11.44 -3.93
CA HIS A 139 -4.81 10.75 -2.67
C HIS A 139 -3.64 9.84 -2.28
N LYS A 140 -3.21 8.98 -3.20
CA LYS A 140 -2.17 7.98 -2.96
C LYS A 140 -0.79 8.59 -2.70
N TRP A 141 -0.44 9.64 -3.45
CA TRP A 141 0.94 10.16 -3.46
C TRP A 141 1.14 11.43 -2.63
N VAL A 142 0.08 12.15 -2.31
CA VAL A 142 0.14 13.42 -1.58
C VAL A 142 -0.59 13.31 -0.24
N VAL A 143 -1.89 12.99 -0.26
CA VAL A 143 -2.73 13.03 0.94
C VAL A 143 -2.36 11.94 1.94
N ILE A 144 -2.33 10.67 1.49
CA ILE A 144 -1.99 9.54 2.38
C ILE A 144 -0.61 9.71 3.02
N PRO A 145 0.48 10.00 2.28
CA PRO A 145 1.79 10.19 2.89
C PRO A 145 1.82 11.35 3.90
N ARG A 146 1.08 12.44 3.66
CA ARG A 146 1.03 13.57 4.59
C ARG A 146 0.29 13.21 5.88
N LEU A 147 -0.85 12.54 5.79
CA LEU A 147 -1.61 12.11 6.96
C LEU A 147 -0.89 11.02 7.77
N LYS A 148 -0.15 10.13 7.12
CA LYS A 148 0.68 9.11 7.80
C LYS A 148 1.86 9.70 8.59
N GLN A 149 2.24 10.96 8.35
CA GLN A 149 3.27 11.66 9.14
C GLN A 149 2.72 12.23 10.45
N VAL A 150 1.40 12.26 10.63
CA VAL A 150 0.79 12.73 11.87
C VAL A 150 1.07 11.72 12.99
N THR A 151 1.57 12.22 14.11
CA THR A 151 1.88 11.37 15.27
C THR A 151 0.61 10.68 15.77
N GLY A 152 0.68 9.37 15.98
CA GLY A 152 -0.44 8.57 16.44
C GLY A 152 -1.32 7.99 15.32
N VAL A 153 -1.07 8.33 14.05
CA VAL A 153 -1.69 7.66 12.90
C VAL A 153 -0.95 6.36 12.61
N ALA A 154 -1.67 5.26 12.52
CA ALA A 154 -1.14 3.94 12.16
C ALA A 154 -1.10 3.73 10.65
N ASP A 155 -2.21 4.07 10.00
CA ASP A 155 -2.36 3.96 8.56
C ASP A 155 -3.51 4.84 8.05
N VAL A 156 -3.56 4.99 6.73
CA VAL A 156 -4.68 5.63 6.02
C VAL A 156 -5.13 4.68 4.93
N SER A 157 -6.31 4.12 5.08
CA SER A 157 -6.91 3.22 4.10
C SER A 157 -7.56 4.01 2.98
N ASN A 158 -7.44 3.53 1.75
CA ASN A 158 -8.08 4.09 0.56
C ASN A 158 -9.26 3.22 0.12
N TYR A 159 -10.39 3.86 -0.15
CA TYR A 159 -11.57 3.23 -0.73
C TYR A 159 -12.02 3.97 -1.98
N GLY A 160 -12.55 3.22 -2.95
CA GLY A 160 -12.93 3.79 -4.24
C GLY A 160 -11.73 4.18 -5.11
N GLY A 161 -11.96 5.11 -6.02
CA GLY A 161 -10.95 5.59 -6.95
C GLY A 161 -10.62 4.63 -8.09
N ILE A 162 -9.69 5.04 -8.95
CA ILE A 162 -9.25 4.30 -10.13
C ILE A 162 -7.74 4.24 -10.16
N THR A 163 -7.15 3.06 -9.99
CA THR A 163 -5.71 2.89 -10.14
C THR A 163 -5.35 2.74 -11.61
N THR A 164 -4.55 3.67 -12.12
CA THR A 164 -4.05 3.64 -13.49
C THR A 164 -3.01 2.55 -13.68
N GLN A 165 -3.08 1.84 -14.81
CA GLN A 165 -2.05 0.90 -15.25
C GLN A 165 -1.76 1.08 -16.74
N TYR A 166 -0.55 0.75 -17.16
CA TYR A 166 -0.22 0.58 -18.57
C TYR A 166 -0.78 -0.75 -19.05
N GLN A 167 -1.58 -0.72 -20.09
CA GLN A 167 -2.12 -1.92 -20.72
C GLN A 167 -1.52 -2.13 -22.10
N ILE A 168 -1.10 -3.36 -22.37
CA ILE A 168 -0.57 -3.81 -23.65
C ILE A 168 -1.58 -4.80 -24.23
N GLU A 169 -2.34 -4.37 -25.22
CA GLU A 169 -3.27 -5.25 -25.97
C GLU A 169 -2.52 -5.86 -27.14
N ILE A 170 -2.05 -7.08 -26.97
CA ILE A 170 -1.21 -7.77 -27.95
C ILE A 170 -2.07 -8.40 -29.03
N ASP A 171 -1.64 -8.30 -30.30
CA ASP A 171 -2.27 -9.00 -31.42
C ASP A 171 -1.63 -10.39 -31.57
N PRO A 172 -2.38 -11.49 -31.35
CA PRO A 172 -1.86 -12.85 -31.45
C PRO A 172 -1.31 -13.20 -32.83
N ARG A 173 -1.87 -12.61 -33.90
CA ARG A 173 -1.41 -12.84 -35.28
C ARG A 173 -0.02 -12.26 -35.51
N LYS A 174 0.26 -11.09 -34.93
CA LYS A 174 1.57 -10.46 -35.00
C LYS A 174 2.59 -11.21 -34.16
N MET A 175 2.19 -11.74 -33.00
CA MET A 175 3.04 -12.62 -32.21
C MET A 175 3.48 -13.85 -33.02
N GLU A 176 2.55 -14.51 -33.69
CA GLU A 176 2.83 -15.65 -34.54
C GLU A 176 3.71 -15.27 -35.74
N GLN A 177 3.41 -14.16 -36.42
CA GLN A 177 4.17 -13.64 -37.56
C GLN A 177 5.64 -13.40 -37.21
N TYR A 178 5.92 -12.82 -36.05
CA TYR A 178 7.29 -12.53 -35.63
C TYR A 178 7.90 -13.65 -34.76
N GLY A 179 7.15 -14.71 -34.48
CA GLY A 179 7.59 -15.81 -33.59
C GLY A 179 7.99 -15.35 -32.21
N ILE A 180 7.13 -14.55 -31.57
CA ILE A 180 7.32 -13.96 -30.24
C ILE A 180 6.31 -14.58 -29.29
N SER A 181 6.76 -15.08 -28.13
CA SER A 181 5.87 -15.57 -27.08
C SER A 181 5.47 -14.46 -26.09
N LEU A 182 4.40 -14.69 -25.32
CA LEU A 182 4.00 -13.77 -24.26
C LEU A 182 5.07 -13.66 -23.16
N ALA A 183 5.78 -14.76 -22.90
CA ALA A 183 6.88 -14.78 -21.94
C ALA A 183 8.05 -13.88 -22.39
N ASP A 184 8.38 -13.89 -23.68
CA ASP A 184 9.42 -13.01 -24.24
C ASP A 184 9.06 -11.53 -24.05
N ILE A 185 7.79 -11.18 -24.27
CA ILE A 185 7.30 -9.81 -24.10
C ILE A 185 7.41 -9.39 -22.64
N SER A 186 6.94 -10.23 -21.71
CA SER A 186 7.00 -9.95 -20.27
C SER A 186 8.44 -9.75 -19.81
N GLU A 187 9.35 -10.65 -20.20
CA GLU A 187 10.77 -10.56 -19.86
C GLU A 187 11.42 -9.27 -20.40
N LYS A 188 11.09 -8.90 -21.63
CA LYS A 188 11.64 -7.67 -22.24
C LYS A 188 11.11 -6.42 -21.57
N VAL A 189 9.83 -6.35 -21.25
CA VAL A 189 9.22 -5.21 -20.53
C VAL A 189 9.86 -5.08 -19.16
N GLU A 190 10.00 -6.18 -18.42
CA GLU A 190 10.61 -6.19 -17.09
C GLU A 190 12.07 -5.72 -17.12
N LYS A 191 12.88 -6.24 -18.05
CA LYS A 191 14.29 -5.88 -18.20
C LYS A 191 14.52 -4.44 -18.67
N ASN A 192 13.56 -3.86 -19.40
CA ASN A 192 13.64 -2.48 -19.88
C ASN A 192 13.00 -1.44 -18.91
N ASN A 193 12.44 -1.88 -17.78
CA ASN A 193 11.89 -1.00 -16.76
C ASN A 193 12.79 -0.92 -15.53
N ILE A 194 14.09 -0.80 -15.71
CA ILE A 194 15.08 -0.78 -14.64
C ILE A 194 16.11 0.31 -14.92
N ASN A 195 16.45 1.11 -13.90
CA ASN A 195 17.60 1.99 -13.97
C ASN A 195 18.90 1.18 -13.81
N ALA A 196 19.82 1.33 -14.74
CA ALA A 196 21.13 0.71 -14.63
C ALA A 196 22.05 1.58 -13.78
N GLY A 197 22.72 0.96 -12.80
CA GLY A 197 23.84 1.59 -12.09
C GLY A 197 24.98 1.91 -13.07
N GLY A 198 25.54 3.10 -12.94
CA GLY A 198 26.61 3.55 -13.80
C GLY A 198 27.96 3.64 -13.06
N SER A 199 28.99 3.93 -13.80
CA SER A 199 30.35 4.16 -13.31
C SER A 199 30.64 5.65 -13.19
N ILE A 200 31.65 5.98 -12.40
CA ILE A 200 32.20 7.34 -12.36
C ILE A 200 33.32 7.42 -13.39
N VAL A 201 33.18 8.34 -14.35
CA VAL A 201 34.23 8.66 -15.31
C VAL A 201 34.94 9.93 -14.85
N SER A 202 36.19 9.80 -14.49
CA SER A 202 37.03 10.94 -14.11
C SER A 202 37.58 11.62 -15.36
N ARG A 203 37.35 12.92 -15.47
CA ARG A 203 37.94 13.76 -16.52
C ARG A 203 38.59 14.97 -15.89
N GLY A 204 39.93 14.93 -15.75
CA GLY A 204 40.67 15.87 -14.94
C GLY A 204 40.30 15.72 -13.45
N ASP A 205 40.06 16.82 -12.77
CA ASP A 205 39.70 16.87 -11.34
C ASP A 205 38.19 16.67 -11.08
N LEU A 206 37.40 16.40 -12.13
CA LEU A 206 35.95 16.21 -12.04
C LEU A 206 35.55 14.75 -12.26
N GLY A 207 34.72 14.23 -11.38
CA GLY A 207 34.07 12.93 -11.51
C GLY A 207 32.63 13.07 -12.06
N TYR A 208 32.36 12.46 -13.20
CA TYR A 208 31.04 12.41 -13.81
C TYR A 208 30.39 11.07 -13.49
N VAL A 209 29.22 11.09 -12.84
CA VAL A 209 28.42 9.90 -12.59
C VAL A 209 27.57 9.61 -13.83
N ILE A 210 27.85 8.48 -14.48
CA ILE A 210 27.02 7.98 -15.58
C ILE A 210 25.97 7.04 -14.99
N ARG A 211 24.71 7.24 -15.34
CA ARG A 211 23.60 6.33 -14.99
C ARG A 211 22.74 6.06 -16.22
N GLY A 212 22.34 4.82 -16.39
CA GLY A 212 21.32 4.43 -17.37
C GLY A 212 19.94 4.71 -16.79
N ILE A 213 19.14 5.55 -17.45
CA ILE A 213 17.74 5.79 -17.08
C ILE A 213 16.89 4.91 -17.96
N GLY A 214 16.30 3.86 -17.38
CA GLY A 214 15.48 2.88 -18.12
C GLY A 214 14.06 2.76 -17.56
N LEU A 215 13.68 3.52 -16.52
CA LEU A 215 12.31 3.50 -16.02
C LEU A 215 11.34 4.11 -17.05
N ILE A 216 10.28 3.38 -17.32
CA ILE A 216 9.20 3.78 -18.22
C ILE A 216 8.44 4.95 -17.59
N LYS A 217 8.34 6.07 -18.30
CA LYS A 217 7.63 7.27 -17.85
C LYS A 217 6.28 7.47 -18.55
N GLY A 218 6.06 6.77 -19.67
CA GLY A 218 4.85 6.92 -20.46
C GLY A 218 4.67 5.82 -21.50
N LEU A 219 3.57 5.89 -22.24
CA LEU A 219 3.26 4.92 -23.30
C LEU A 219 4.29 4.93 -24.42
N GLU A 220 4.92 6.06 -24.70
CA GLU A 220 5.94 6.20 -25.72
C GLU A 220 7.18 5.37 -25.39
N ASP A 221 7.69 5.50 -24.15
CA ASP A 221 8.83 4.72 -23.68
C ASP A 221 8.54 3.22 -23.74
N LEU A 222 7.32 2.85 -23.30
CA LEU A 222 6.85 1.47 -23.32
C LEU A 222 6.78 0.94 -24.76
N GLY A 223 6.27 1.74 -25.70
CA GLY A 223 6.13 1.38 -27.09
C GLY A 223 7.45 1.18 -27.83
N ASN A 224 8.48 1.88 -27.40
CA ASN A 224 9.82 1.84 -27.99
C ASN A 224 10.69 0.67 -27.47
N ILE A 225 10.14 -0.19 -26.62
CA ILE A 225 10.85 -1.39 -26.17
C ILE A 225 11.01 -2.36 -27.35
N VAL A 226 12.25 -2.75 -27.63
CA VAL A 226 12.56 -3.77 -28.62
C VAL A 226 12.29 -5.16 -28.05
N VAL A 227 11.30 -5.86 -28.58
CA VAL A 227 10.91 -7.20 -28.14
C VAL A 227 11.77 -8.26 -28.80
N LYS A 228 12.05 -8.11 -30.11
CA LYS A 228 12.85 -9.05 -30.91
C LYS A 228 13.55 -8.32 -32.04
N THR A 229 14.61 -8.92 -32.57
CA THR A 229 15.25 -8.48 -33.82
C THR A 229 15.07 -9.59 -34.84
N VAL A 230 14.47 -9.27 -35.97
CA VAL A 230 14.25 -10.21 -37.10
C VAL A 230 15.04 -9.70 -38.30
N ASP A 231 15.95 -10.50 -38.81
CA ASP A 231 16.83 -10.17 -39.96
C ASP A 231 17.55 -8.81 -39.83
N GLY A 232 17.96 -8.47 -38.58
CA GLY A 232 18.64 -7.22 -38.29
C GLY A 232 17.70 -6.01 -38.06
N VAL A 233 16.36 -6.19 -38.22
CA VAL A 233 15.36 -5.15 -38.02
C VAL A 233 14.73 -5.30 -36.61
N PRO A 234 14.76 -4.27 -35.75
CA PRO A 234 14.11 -4.34 -34.46
C PRO A 234 12.58 -4.35 -34.60
N VAL A 235 11.93 -5.22 -33.85
CA VAL A 235 10.46 -5.28 -33.67
C VAL A 235 10.13 -4.64 -32.33
N TYR A 236 9.39 -3.56 -32.35
CA TYR A 236 9.00 -2.80 -31.17
C TYR A 236 7.69 -3.33 -30.59
N LEU A 237 7.43 -3.01 -29.33
CA LEU A 237 6.17 -3.36 -28.66
C LEU A 237 4.95 -2.74 -29.36
N ASN A 238 5.09 -1.52 -29.91
CA ASN A 238 4.08 -0.87 -30.75
C ASN A 238 3.75 -1.64 -32.05
N ASP A 239 4.70 -2.43 -32.56
CA ASP A 239 4.49 -3.20 -33.79
C ASP A 239 3.58 -4.41 -33.54
N ILE A 240 3.57 -4.94 -32.32
CA ILE A 240 2.87 -6.18 -31.96
C ILE A 240 1.59 -5.96 -31.16
N GLY A 241 1.35 -4.75 -30.65
CA GLY A 241 0.18 -4.47 -29.82
C GLY A 241 -0.24 -3.02 -29.82
N LYS A 242 -1.35 -2.75 -29.15
CA LYS A 242 -1.82 -1.41 -28.83
C LYS A 242 -1.54 -1.10 -27.37
N LEU A 243 -0.97 0.07 -27.13
CA LEU A 243 -0.67 0.55 -25.80
C LEU A 243 -1.70 1.60 -25.40
N LYS A 244 -2.20 1.48 -24.18
CA LYS A 244 -3.14 2.46 -23.62
C LYS A 244 -3.02 2.55 -22.10
N TYR A 245 -3.48 3.66 -21.55
CA TYR A 245 -3.80 3.73 -20.12
C TYR A 245 -5.09 2.95 -19.88
N GLY A 246 -5.05 2.03 -18.97
CA GLY A 246 -6.21 1.28 -18.51
C GLY A 246 -6.39 1.44 -17.00
N ASN A 247 -7.38 0.76 -16.49
CA ASN A 247 -7.69 0.74 -15.06
C ASN A 247 -7.38 -0.65 -14.51
N LEU A 248 -6.79 -0.69 -13.33
CA LEU A 248 -6.75 -1.93 -12.56
C LEU A 248 -8.21 -2.36 -12.30
N GLU A 249 -8.46 -3.66 -12.33
CA GLU A 249 -9.80 -4.19 -12.03
C GLU A 249 -10.25 -3.74 -10.64
N ARG A 250 -11.39 -3.08 -10.60
CA ARG A 250 -11.95 -2.51 -9.37
C ARG A 250 -12.73 -3.57 -8.62
N LYS A 251 -12.47 -3.69 -7.31
CA LYS A 251 -13.22 -4.59 -6.41
C LYS A 251 -14.48 -3.92 -5.82
N GLY A 252 -14.60 -2.61 -5.95
CA GLY A 252 -15.71 -1.84 -5.43
C GLY A 252 -15.72 -0.41 -5.96
N VAL A 253 -16.84 0.26 -5.72
CA VAL A 253 -17.09 1.65 -6.06
C VAL A 253 -17.56 2.35 -4.79
N LEU A 254 -17.10 3.58 -4.56
CA LEU A 254 -17.56 4.41 -3.46
C LEU A 254 -18.63 5.37 -3.97
N GLY A 255 -19.85 5.22 -3.49
CA GLY A 255 -20.90 6.23 -3.63
C GLY A 255 -20.97 7.13 -2.39
N PHE A 256 -21.17 8.41 -2.60
CA PHE A 256 -21.35 9.40 -1.54
C PHE A 256 -22.50 10.35 -1.90
N THR A 257 -23.46 10.49 -0.99
CA THR A 257 -24.60 11.39 -1.16
C THR A 257 -24.84 12.17 0.13
N ASP A 258 -24.93 13.48 0.03
CA ASP A 258 -25.44 14.36 1.10
C ASP A 258 -26.52 15.29 0.57
N GLU A 259 -26.97 16.28 1.35
CA GLU A 259 -28.03 17.20 0.97
C GLU A 259 -27.72 18.07 -0.27
N GLN A 260 -26.45 18.22 -0.63
CA GLN A 260 -25.99 19.11 -1.68
C GLN A 260 -25.23 18.38 -2.81
N ARG A 261 -24.82 17.14 -2.58
CA ARG A 261 -23.89 16.41 -3.45
C ARG A 261 -24.31 14.97 -3.61
N ASP A 262 -24.19 14.48 -4.83
CA ASP A 262 -24.43 13.07 -5.19
C ASP A 262 -23.31 12.60 -6.13
N TYR A 263 -22.41 11.79 -5.58
CA TYR A 263 -21.32 11.19 -6.32
C TYR A 263 -21.55 9.68 -6.41
N SER A 264 -21.71 9.19 -7.60
CA SER A 264 -21.80 7.75 -7.86
C SER A 264 -20.47 7.02 -7.81
N ASP A 265 -19.36 7.77 -7.81
CA ASP A 265 -18.00 7.26 -7.72
C ASP A 265 -17.06 8.31 -7.12
N GLY A 266 -16.27 7.92 -6.15
CA GLY A 266 -15.40 8.83 -5.40
C GLY A 266 -14.16 8.16 -4.84
N VAL A 267 -13.36 8.95 -4.11
CA VAL A 267 -12.18 8.52 -3.36
C VAL A 267 -12.37 8.87 -1.90
N GLU A 268 -12.38 7.87 -1.04
CA GLU A 268 -12.45 8.03 0.42
C GLU A 268 -11.14 7.62 1.07
N GLY A 269 -10.74 8.37 2.07
CA GLY A 269 -9.68 8.00 2.99
C GLY A 269 -10.23 7.77 4.39
N ILE A 270 -9.71 6.73 5.06
CA ILE A 270 -10.01 6.43 6.45
C ILE A 270 -8.72 6.43 7.25
N VAL A 271 -8.59 7.38 8.17
CA VAL A 271 -7.44 7.49 9.06
C VAL A 271 -7.61 6.54 10.23
N GLN A 272 -6.64 5.66 10.41
CA GLN A 272 -6.58 4.67 11.47
C GLN A 272 -5.53 5.08 12.50
N MET A 273 -5.93 5.14 13.76
CA MET A 273 -5.08 5.49 14.88
C MET A 273 -4.27 4.29 15.38
N LEU A 274 -3.06 4.53 15.84
CA LEU A 274 -2.26 3.56 16.58
C LEU A 274 -2.94 3.17 17.88
N ARG A 275 -2.92 1.88 18.20
CA ARG A 275 -3.44 1.35 19.47
C ARG A 275 -2.81 2.06 20.67
N GLY A 276 -3.64 2.45 21.62
CA GLY A 276 -3.20 3.10 22.87
C GLY A 276 -2.91 4.61 22.78
N GLN A 277 -3.16 5.25 21.65
CA GLN A 277 -3.04 6.70 21.51
C GLN A 277 -4.32 7.41 21.97
N ASN A 278 -4.22 8.72 22.22
CA ASN A 278 -5.39 9.54 22.57
C ASN A 278 -6.12 10.02 21.30
N PRO A 279 -7.34 9.54 21.02
CA PRO A 279 -8.08 9.90 19.81
C PRO A 279 -8.28 11.40 19.63
N SER A 280 -8.53 12.14 20.71
CA SER A 280 -8.79 13.56 20.66
C SER A 280 -7.57 14.38 20.24
N GLU A 281 -6.36 13.97 20.67
CA GLU A 281 -5.11 14.62 20.28
C GLU A 281 -4.75 14.28 18.83
N VAL A 282 -4.81 13.00 18.49
CA VAL A 282 -4.51 12.56 17.11
C VAL A 282 -5.46 13.20 16.11
N LEU A 283 -6.77 13.27 16.43
CA LEU A 283 -7.77 13.91 15.56
C LEU A 283 -7.51 15.40 15.37
N LYS A 284 -7.08 16.11 16.42
CA LYS A 284 -6.69 17.52 16.33
C LYS A 284 -5.52 17.74 15.37
N ASP A 285 -4.50 16.88 15.46
CA ASP A 285 -3.33 16.96 14.58
C ASP A 285 -3.66 16.53 13.14
N VAL A 286 -4.59 15.56 12.97
CA VAL A 286 -5.13 15.18 11.64
C VAL A 286 -5.87 16.37 11.03
N HIS A 287 -6.75 17.06 11.76
CA HIS A 287 -7.44 18.25 11.22
C HIS A 287 -6.45 19.33 10.80
N LYS A 288 -5.41 19.58 11.58
CA LYS A 288 -4.36 20.54 11.20
C LYS A 288 -3.66 20.13 9.90
N ALA A 289 -3.35 18.86 9.73
CA ALA A 289 -2.74 18.35 8.49
C ALA A 289 -3.69 18.44 7.29
N VAL A 290 -5.00 18.26 7.51
CA VAL A 290 -6.04 18.44 6.48
C VAL A 290 -6.16 19.93 6.07
N ASP A 291 -6.11 20.85 7.05
CA ASP A 291 -6.13 22.31 6.76
C ASP A 291 -4.90 22.73 5.94
N GLU A 292 -3.70 22.22 6.28
CA GLU A 292 -2.48 22.43 5.50
C GLU A 292 -2.58 21.84 4.06
N LEU A 293 -3.16 20.64 3.93
CA LEU A 293 -3.38 20.02 2.63
C LEU A 293 -4.30 20.88 1.75
N ASN A 294 -5.42 21.34 2.30
CA ASN A 294 -6.39 22.13 1.58
C ASN A 294 -5.92 23.56 1.26
N GLY A 295 -5.04 24.13 2.10
CA GLY A 295 -4.58 25.50 1.93
C GLY A 295 -3.38 25.65 1.00
N ASP A 296 -2.41 24.76 1.14
CA ASP A 296 -1.07 25.00 0.56
C ASP A 296 -0.58 23.89 -0.39
N VAL A 297 -1.16 22.69 -0.34
CA VAL A 297 -0.56 21.51 -1.00
C VAL A 297 -1.41 20.98 -2.15
N LEU A 298 -2.73 20.90 -1.96
CA LEU A 298 -3.62 20.40 -3.01
C LEU A 298 -3.92 21.51 -4.02
N PRO A 299 -3.93 21.21 -5.34
CA PRO A 299 -4.38 22.14 -6.34
C PRO A 299 -5.88 22.45 -6.16
N GLU A 300 -6.32 23.66 -6.58
CA GLU A 300 -7.72 24.12 -6.49
C GLU A 300 -8.68 23.24 -7.33
#